data_753f2073b71eff609dcf9b5b0c9856b4
#
_entry.id   753f2073b71eff609dcf9b5b0c9856b4
#
_cell.length_a   1.000
_cell.length_b   1.000
_cell.length_c   1.000
_cell.angle_alpha   90.00
_cell.angle_beta   90.00
_cell.angle_gamma   90.00
#
_symmetry.space_group_name_H-M   'P 1'
#
loop_
_entity.id
_entity.type
_entity.pdbx_description
1 polymer ?
#
loop_
_entity_poly.entity_id
_entity_poly.type
_entity_poly.pdbx_seq_one_letter_code
_entity_poly.pdbx_strand_id
1 'polypeptide(L)'
;MNRRKFIRQTCLGCLGGSLVPLVLTNCQSTHYANGTIEANGIVVPLSEFTYLKKEQTVIRPYILVQNDTLEFPIYLYRFSENEYSALWMKCTHQGSELQASGDHLHCPSHGSEFNNKGTVSQGPAEKNLKSFPVTVGDGKIKIDLRQS
;
A
#
# COMPACT_ATOMS: atom_id res chain seq x y z
N MET A 1 9.40 24.57 44.93
CA MET A 1 8.12 24.24 44.28
C MET A 1 7.91 22.72 44.35
N ASN A 2 6.92 22.25 45.10
CA ASN A 2 6.76 20.82 45.40
C ASN A 2 6.15 20.09 44.20
N ARG A 3 6.80 19.00 43.73
CA ARG A 3 6.38 18.15 42.59
C ARG A 3 4.91 17.69 42.68
N ARG A 4 4.38 17.52 43.88
CA ARG A 4 2.97 17.14 44.14
C ARG A 4 1.97 18.26 43.80
N LYS A 5 2.35 19.54 43.92
CA LYS A 5 1.49 20.69 43.54
C LYS A 5 1.40 20.83 42.03
N PHE A 6 2.49 20.55 41.32
CA PHE A 6 2.51 20.60 39.83
C PHE A 6 1.55 19.59 39.20
N ILE A 7 1.59 18.34 39.67
CA ILE A 7 0.70 17.27 39.15
C ILE A 7 -0.78 17.59 39.44
N ARG A 8 -1.11 18.15 40.59
CA ARG A 8 -2.50 18.47 40.96
C ARG A 8 -3.08 19.64 40.14
N GLN A 9 -2.27 20.59 39.70
CA GLN A 9 -2.70 21.70 38.87
C GLN A 9 -2.86 21.34 37.39
N THR A 10 -2.05 20.39 36.91
CA THR A 10 -2.15 19.91 35.50
C THR A 10 -3.40 19.04 35.30
N CYS A 11 -3.85 18.27 36.31
CA CYS A 11 -5.06 17.45 36.17
C CYS A 11 -6.38 18.25 36.22
N LEU A 12 -6.40 19.46 36.80
CA LEU A 12 -7.61 20.28 36.87
C LEU A 12 -7.85 21.12 35.59
N GLY A 13 -6.81 21.29 34.76
CA GLY A 13 -6.91 22.00 33.50
C GLY A 13 -7.53 21.19 32.34
N CYS A 14 -7.66 19.88 32.47
CA CYS A 14 -8.19 19.00 31.42
C CYS A 14 -9.72 18.85 31.42
N LEU A 15 -10.44 19.50 32.35
CA LEU A 15 -11.91 19.44 32.44
C LEU A 15 -12.61 20.63 31.76
N GLY A 16 -11.86 21.56 31.16
CA GLY A 16 -12.40 22.63 30.33
C GLY A 16 -12.65 22.13 28.91
N GLY A 17 -13.94 21.87 28.58
CA GLY A 17 -14.40 21.26 27.35
C GLY A 17 -13.83 21.88 26.07
N SER A 18 -12.83 21.25 25.49
CA SER A 18 -12.57 21.32 24.06
C SER A 18 -13.23 20.10 23.43
N LEU A 19 -14.32 20.32 22.69
CA LEU A 19 -14.82 19.41 21.68
C LEU A 19 -13.70 19.25 20.62
N VAL A 20 -12.73 18.39 20.91
CA VAL A 20 -11.81 17.93 19.87
C VAL A 20 -12.66 17.12 18.90
N PRO A 21 -12.83 17.54 17.63
CA PRO A 21 -13.50 16.71 16.66
C PRO A 21 -12.69 15.40 16.61
N LEU A 22 -13.36 14.30 16.93
CA LEU A 22 -12.81 12.96 16.69
C LEU A 22 -12.64 12.85 15.19
N VAL A 23 -11.45 13.21 14.69
CA VAL A 23 -11.05 12.92 13.33
C VAL A 23 -10.93 11.40 13.30
N LEU A 24 -11.99 10.73 12.83
CA LEU A 24 -11.96 9.32 12.49
C LEU A 24 -10.98 9.18 11.33
N THR A 25 -9.70 9.03 11.66
CA THR A 25 -8.70 8.62 10.67
C THR A 25 -9.16 7.28 10.13
N ASN A 26 -9.60 7.31 8.88
CA ASN A 26 -10.04 6.13 8.16
C ASN A 26 -8.76 5.30 7.87
N CYS A 27 -8.37 4.44 8.81
CA CYS A 27 -7.32 3.45 8.57
C CYS A 27 -7.80 2.54 7.46
N GLN A 28 -7.39 2.83 6.24
CA GLN A 28 -7.62 1.97 5.11
C GLN A 28 -6.68 0.78 5.25
N SER A 29 -7.22 -0.37 5.69
CA SER A 29 -6.45 -1.60 5.79
C SER A 29 -5.95 -2.01 4.41
N THR A 30 -4.67 -2.31 4.31
CA THR A 30 -4.07 -2.90 3.10
C THR A 30 -4.75 -4.23 2.79
N HIS A 31 -5.20 -4.41 1.55
CA HIS A 31 -5.84 -5.63 1.09
C HIS A 31 -4.85 -6.52 0.36
N TYR A 32 -4.70 -7.76 0.85
CA TYR A 32 -3.90 -8.80 0.20
C TYR A 32 -4.80 -9.70 -0.62
N ALA A 33 -4.51 -9.83 -1.91
CA ALA A 33 -5.18 -10.74 -2.83
C ALA A 33 -4.28 -11.92 -3.16
N ASN A 34 -4.81 -13.13 -3.07
CA ASN A 34 -4.08 -14.33 -3.47
C ASN A 34 -4.13 -14.47 -5.00
N GLY A 35 -2.99 -14.31 -5.65
CA GLY A 35 -2.88 -14.51 -7.08
C GLY A 35 -2.71 -15.98 -7.46
N THR A 36 -3.34 -16.39 -8.56
CA THR A 36 -3.19 -17.73 -9.12
C THR A 36 -2.12 -17.71 -10.21
N ILE A 37 -1.15 -18.62 -10.14
CA ILE A 37 -0.15 -18.77 -11.20
C ILE A 37 -0.79 -19.43 -12.42
N GLU A 38 -0.72 -18.78 -13.56
CA GLU A 38 -1.14 -19.28 -14.86
C GLU A 38 0.00 -19.10 -15.88
N ALA A 39 0.48 -20.20 -16.47
CA ALA A 39 1.55 -20.22 -17.46
C ALA A 39 2.78 -19.40 -17.01
N ASN A 40 2.86 -18.13 -17.41
CA ASN A 40 4.04 -17.27 -17.19
C ASN A 40 3.73 -16.02 -16.36
N GLY A 41 2.62 -16.01 -15.66
CA GLY A 41 2.17 -14.86 -14.91
C GLY A 41 1.32 -15.21 -13.71
N ILE A 42 0.88 -14.17 -13.03
CA ILE A 42 -0.05 -14.27 -11.91
C ILE A 42 -1.35 -13.57 -12.27
N VAL A 43 -2.47 -14.19 -11.95
CA VAL A 43 -3.80 -13.70 -12.30
C VAL A 43 -4.58 -13.43 -11.02
N VAL A 44 -5.26 -12.27 -10.99
CA VAL A 44 -6.17 -11.89 -9.90
C VAL A 44 -7.50 -11.41 -10.47
N PRO A 45 -8.64 -11.69 -9.82
CA PRO A 45 -9.93 -11.15 -10.21
C PRO A 45 -9.99 -9.63 -10.05
N LEU A 46 -10.66 -8.93 -10.96
CA LEU A 46 -10.92 -7.48 -10.84
C LEU A 46 -11.74 -7.16 -9.58
N SER A 47 -12.55 -8.10 -9.11
CA SER A 47 -13.35 -7.95 -7.89
C SER A 47 -12.52 -7.71 -6.62
N GLU A 48 -11.22 -8.06 -6.62
CA GLU A 48 -10.33 -7.79 -5.48
C GLU A 48 -10.15 -6.28 -5.21
N PHE A 49 -10.37 -5.45 -6.23
CA PHE A 49 -10.35 -3.98 -6.08
C PHE A 49 -11.63 -3.42 -5.46
N THR A 50 -12.69 -4.20 -5.32
CA THR A 50 -13.98 -3.71 -4.81
C THR A 50 -14.28 -4.25 -3.42
N TYR A 51 -14.95 -3.45 -2.61
CA TYR A 51 -15.52 -3.88 -1.33
C TYR A 51 -16.78 -3.08 -0.98
N LEU A 52 -17.61 -3.64 -0.14
CA LEU A 52 -18.79 -2.95 0.36
C LEU A 52 -18.46 -2.18 1.66
N LYS A 53 -18.80 -0.90 1.69
CA LYS A 53 -18.72 -0.05 2.87
C LYS A 53 -20.08 0.63 3.06
N LYS A 54 -20.79 0.28 4.12
CA LYS A 54 -22.14 0.82 4.41
C LYS A 54 -23.07 0.74 3.18
N GLU A 55 -23.16 -0.44 2.56
CA GLU A 55 -23.96 -0.74 1.35
C GLU A 55 -23.53 -0.01 0.05
N GLN A 56 -22.44 0.73 0.09
CA GLN A 56 -21.84 1.37 -1.09
C GLN A 56 -20.63 0.57 -1.57
N THR A 57 -20.57 0.33 -2.88
CA THR A 57 -19.39 -0.27 -3.52
C THR A 57 -18.26 0.78 -3.57
N VAL A 58 -17.13 0.45 -2.97
CA VAL A 58 -15.93 1.29 -2.96
C VAL A 58 -14.83 0.57 -3.72
N ILE A 59 -14.05 1.33 -4.50
CA ILE A 59 -12.91 0.83 -5.25
C ILE A 59 -11.64 1.17 -4.48
N ARG A 60 -10.78 0.17 -4.26
CA ARG A 60 -9.44 0.36 -3.70
C ARG A 60 -8.52 0.95 -4.76
N PRO A 61 -7.66 1.91 -4.42
CA PRO A 61 -6.65 2.41 -5.35
C PRO A 61 -5.55 1.38 -5.62
N TYR A 62 -5.28 0.47 -4.70
CA TYR A 62 -4.30 -0.59 -4.85
C TYR A 62 -4.66 -1.84 -4.04
N ILE A 63 -4.05 -2.94 -4.42
CA ILE A 63 -4.03 -4.21 -3.68
C ILE A 63 -2.60 -4.75 -3.68
N LEU A 64 -2.29 -5.62 -2.72
CA LEU A 64 -1.05 -6.38 -2.69
C LEU A 64 -1.32 -7.81 -3.15
N VAL A 65 -0.74 -8.18 -4.28
CA VAL A 65 -0.88 -9.53 -4.84
C VAL A 65 0.22 -10.41 -4.27
N GLN A 66 -0.17 -11.48 -3.58
CA GLN A 66 0.73 -12.45 -2.99
C GLN A 66 0.52 -13.84 -3.58
N ASN A 67 1.56 -14.66 -3.52
CA ASN A 67 1.54 -16.07 -3.88
C ASN A 67 2.75 -16.77 -3.23
N ASP A 68 2.63 -18.03 -2.90
CA ASP A 68 3.69 -18.82 -2.21
C ASP A 68 5.01 -18.91 -3.00
N THR A 69 4.99 -18.62 -4.30
CA THR A 69 6.19 -18.64 -5.15
C THR A 69 6.89 -17.26 -5.24
N LEU A 70 6.27 -16.20 -4.74
CA LEU A 70 6.83 -14.87 -4.74
C LEU A 70 7.59 -14.60 -3.43
N GLU A 71 8.84 -14.13 -3.53
CA GLU A 71 9.63 -13.70 -2.36
C GLU A 71 8.97 -12.53 -1.64
N PHE A 72 8.43 -11.57 -2.40
CA PHE A 72 7.69 -10.41 -1.91
C PHE A 72 6.41 -10.20 -2.71
N PRO A 73 5.39 -9.55 -2.14
CA PRO A 73 4.16 -9.22 -2.86
C PRO A 73 4.42 -8.31 -4.07
N ILE A 74 3.43 -8.24 -4.96
CA ILE A 74 3.37 -7.27 -6.05
C ILE A 74 2.36 -6.20 -5.65
N TYR A 75 2.80 -4.95 -5.61
CA TYR A 75 1.93 -3.80 -5.48
C TYR A 75 1.25 -3.53 -6.81
N LEU A 76 -0.06 -3.77 -6.88
CA LEU A 76 -0.88 -3.55 -8.05
C LEU A 76 -1.73 -2.31 -7.83
N TYR A 77 -1.38 -1.20 -8.49
CA TYR A 77 -2.07 0.09 -8.40
C TYR A 77 -2.97 0.32 -9.61
N ARG A 78 -4.16 0.84 -9.36
CA ARG A 78 -5.18 1.12 -10.38
C ARG A 78 -5.27 2.62 -10.64
N PHE A 79 -4.89 3.05 -11.83
CA PHE A 79 -5.08 4.44 -12.29
C PHE A 79 -6.46 4.66 -12.90
N SER A 80 -6.95 3.68 -13.67
CA SER A 80 -8.25 3.68 -14.31
C SER A 80 -8.80 2.25 -14.46
N GLU A 81 -9.88 2.07 -15.19
CA GLU A 81 -10.44 0.74 -15.48
C GLU A 81 -9.48 -0.14 -16.29
N ASN A 82 -8.65 0.48 -17.13
CA ASN A 82 -7.77 -0.23 -18.06
C ASN A 82 -6.28 0.08 -17.83
N GLU A 83 -5.94 0.88 -16.83
CA GLU A 83 -4.56 1.30 -16.58
C GLU A 83 -4.12 0.93 -15.18
N TYR A 84 -3.07 0.12 -15.10
CA TYR A 84 -2.50 -0.41 -13.85
C TYR A 84 -0.99 -0.37 -13.90
N SER A 85 -0.36 -0.27 -12.73
CA SER A 85 1.04 -0.59 -12.54
C SER A 85 1.17 -1.79 -11.62
N ALA A 86 2.08 -2.70 -11.93
CA ALA A 86 2.44 -3.84 -11.09
C ALA A 86 3.92 -3.73 -10.74
N LEU A 87 4.23 -3.52 -9.47
CA LEU A 87 5.57 -3.27 -8.98
C LEU A 87 5.99 -4.34 -7.98
N TRP A 88 7.18 -4.91 -8.16
CA TRP A 88 7.72 -5.82 -7.16
C TRP A 88 8.12 -5.06 -5.90
N MET A 89 7.61 -5.49 -4.76
CA MET A 89 7.83 -4.82 -3.48
C MET A 89 9.21 -5.12 -2.86
N LYS A 90 10.24 -5.16 -3.71
CA LYS A 90 11.64 -5.33 -3.31
C LYS A 90 12.42 -4.03 -3.51
N CYS A 91 12.93 -3.46 -2.42
CA CYS A 91 13.71 -2.22 -2.45
C CYS A 91 14.98 -2.40 -3.28
N THR A 92 15.21 -1.48 -4.22
CA THR A 92 16.37 -1.53 -5.12
C THR A 92 17.68 -1.07 -4.46
N HIS A 93 17.62 -0.55 -3.22
CA HIS A 93 18.83 -0.22 -2.46
C HIS A 93 19.51 -1.49 -1.91
N GLN A 94 18.83 -2.28 -1.06
CA GLN A 94 19.40 -3.48 -0.42
C GLN A 94 18.42 -4.67 -0.35
N GLY A 95 17.37 -4.67 -1.15
CA GLY A 95 16.48 -5.81 -1.29
C GLY A 95 15.47 -6.04 -0.16
N SER A 96 15.28 -5.10 0.75
CA SER A 96 14.26 -5.19 1.81
C SER A 96 12.85 -5.11 1.23
N GLU A 97 11.87 -5.70 1.91
CA GLU A 97 10.47 -5.57 1.56
C GLU A 97 9.98 -4.12 1.76
N LEU A 98 9.23 -3.62 0.79
CA LEU A 98 8.62 -2.30 0.83
C LEU A 98 7.28 -2.32 1.56
N GLN A 99 6.86 -1.17 2.07
CA GLN A 99 5.54 -0.94 2.62
C GLN A 99 4.75 0.00 1.73
N ALA A 100 3.50 -0.37 1.41
CA ALA A 100 2.61 0.44 0.60
C ALA A 100 1.84 1.44 1.48
N SER A 101 1.76 2.69 1.03
CA SER A 101 1.00 3.76 1.69
C SER A 101 0.33 4.64 0.63
N GLY A 102 -0.92 4.31 0.29
CA GLY A 102 -1.66 5.03 -0.74
C GLY A 102 -1.00 4.88 -2.11
N ASP A 103 -0.52 5.98 -2.67
CA ASP A 103 0.10 6.09 -4.00
C ASP A 103 1.63 6.01 -4.00
N HIS A 104 2.24 5.63 -2.88
CA HIS A 104 3.68 5.49 -2.77
C HIS A 104 4.07 4.25 -1.97
N LEU A 105 5.33 3.84 -2.14
CA LEU A 105 5.96 2.75 -1.42
C LEU A 105 7.18 3.31 -0.68
N HIS A 106 7.39 2.87 0.56
CA HIS A 106 8.59 3.25 1.30
C HIS A 106 9.34 2.02 1.81
N CYS A 107 10.64 2.16 1.96
CA CYS A 107 11.52 1.15 2.50
C CYS A 107 11.76 1.43 3.99
N PRO A 108 11.29 0.57 4.91
CA PRO A 108 11.47 0.81 6.34
C PRO A 108 12.93 0.68 6.80
N SER A 109 13.79 0.05 5.98
CA SER A 109 15.19 -0.19 6.35
C SER A 109 16.05 1.07 6.28
N HIS A 110 15.94 1.87 5.19
CA HIS A 110 16.81 3.03 4.97
C HIS A 110 16.07 4.25 4.39
N GLY A 111 14.73 4.24 4.35
CA GLY A 111 13.93 5.41 3.99
C GLY A 111 13.82 5.73 2.50
N SER A 112 14.19 4.80 1.60
CA SER A 112 13.93 4.99 0.17
C SER A 112 12.44 5.04 -0.11
N GLU A 113 12.01 5.93 -1.00
CA GLU A 113 10.62 6.06 -1.42
C GLU A 113 10.47 5.96 -2.93
N PHE A 114 9.35 5.42 -3.36
CA PHE A 114 8.99 5.21 -4.75
C PHE A 114 7.52 5.60 -4.96
N ASN A 115 7.22 6.21 -6.10
CA ASN A 115 5.84 6.51 -6.46
C ASN A 115 5.09 5.25 -6.99
N ASN A 116 3.80 5.40 -7.27
CA ASN A 116 2.95 4.32 -7.81
C ASN A 116 3.31 3.84 -9.24
N LYS A 117 4.28 4.47 -9.90
CA LYS A 117 4.87 4.02 -11.17
C LYS A 117 6.23 3.34 -10.97
N GLY A 118 6.69 3.23 -9.72
CA GLY A 118 7.96 2.62 -9.37
C GLY A 118 9.18 3.53 -9.52
N THR A 119 8.98 4.80 -9.83
CA THR A 119 10.08 5.77 -9.92
C THR A 119 10.56 6.17 -8.52
N VAL A 120 11.87 6.21 -8.32
CA VAL A 120 12.48 6.71 -7.08
C VAL A 120 12.04 8.15 -6.84
N SER A 121 11.46 8.43 -5.69
CA SER A 121 11.12 9.78 -5.21
C SER A 121 12.05 10.25 -4.10
N GLN A 122 12.64 9.31 -3.33
CA GLN A 122 13.63 9.59 -2.29
C GLN A 122 14.64 8.45 -2.19
N GLY A 123 15.94 8.82 -2.11
CA GLY A 123 17.03 7.88 -1.86
C GLY A 123 17.01 7.29 -0.43
N PRO A 124 17.94 6.36 -0.16
CA PRO A 124 19.20 6.09 -0.88
C PRO A 124 19.11 5.17 -2.12
N ALA A 125 17.94 4.61 -2.48
CA ALA A 125 17.81 3.88 -3.73
C ALA A 125 18.07 4.80 -4.94
N GLU A 126 18.79 4.28 -5.93
CA GLU A 126 19.16 5.00 -7.17
C GLU A 126 18.45 4.46 -8.41
N LYS A 127 17.84 3.28 -8.30
CA LYS A 127 17.16 2.59 -9.39
C LYS A 127 15.67 2.47 -9.12
N ASN A 128 14.87 2.63 -10.17
CA ASN A 128 13.43 2.39 -10.12
C ASN A 128 13.11 0.94 -9.75
N LEU A 129 11.91 0.72 -9.24
CA LEU A 129 11.42 -0.62 -8.94
C LEU A 129 11.24 -1.44 -10.22
N LYS A 130 11.41 -2.77 -10.09
CA LYS A 130 11.01 -3.70 -11.13
C LYS A 130 9.50 -3.63 -11.33
N SER A 131 9.09 -3.42 -12.56
CA SER A 131 7.69 -3.40 -12.98
C SER A 131 7.38 -4.58 -13.88
N PHE A 132 6.13 -5.04 -13.85
CA PHE A 132 5.64 -6.14 -14.66
C PHE A 132 4.55 -5.64 -15.60
N PRO A 133 4.51 -6.13 -16.86
CA PRO A 133 3.42 -5.84 -17.78
C PRO A 133 2.08 -6.35 -17.23
N VAL A 134 1.04 -5.55 -17.41
CA VAL A 134 -0.31 -5.86 -16.95
C VAL A 134 -1.26 -5.92 -18.14
N THR A 135 -2.10 -6.94 -18.18
CA THR A 135 -3.19 -7.08 -19.16
C THR A 135 -4.50 -7.26 -18.42
N VAL A 136 -5.54 -6.55 -18.86
CA VAL A 136 -6.89 -6.64 -18.28
C VAL A 136 -7.83 -7.27 -19.31
N GLY A 137 -8.61 -8.25 -18.90
CA GLY A 137 -9.60 -8.91 -19.75
C GLY A 137 -10.40 -9.95 -18.99
N ASP A 138 -11.60 -10.24 -19.44
CA ASP A 138 -12.50 -11.27 -18.90
C ASP A 138 -12.72 -11.19 -17.37
N GLY A 139 -12.78 -9.97 -16.81
CA GLY A 139 -12.97 -9.76 -15.39
C GLY A 139 -11.74 -10.09 -14.54
N LYS A 140 -10.57 -10.24 -15.16
CA LYS A 140 -9.31 -10.59 -14.50
C LYS A 140 -8.19 -9.63 -14.91
N ILE A 141 -7.19 -9.53 -14.05
CA ILE A 141 -5.92 -8.86 -14.29
C ILE A 141 -4.83 -9.92 -14.34
N LYS A 142 -4.07 -9.93 -15.41
CA LYS A 142 -2.89 -10.78 -15.59
C LYS A 142 -1.62 -9.94 -15.51
N ILE A 143 -0.71 -10.35 -14.65
CA ILE A 143 0.61 -9.75 -14.45
C ILE A 143 1.64 -10.71 -15.05
N ASP A 144 2.39 -10.30 -16.05
CA ASP A 144 3.40 -11.14 -16.72
C ASP A 144 4.73 -11.08 -15.94
N LEU A 145 5.12 -12.20 -15.34
CA LEU A 145 6.32 -12.30 -14.52
C LEU A 145 7.61 -12.55 -15.31
N ARG A 146 7.52 -12.83 -16.61
CA ARG A 146 8.70 -13.15 -17.46
C ARG A 146 9.52 -11.92 -17.81
N GLN A 147 8.87 -10.77 -17.93
CA GLN A 147 9.54 -9.53 -18.35
C GLN A 147 10.05 -8.79 -17.10
N SER A 148 11.33 -8.56 -17.07
CA SER A 148 12.04 -7.83 -16.01
C SER A 148 12.82 -6.66 -16.63
#